data_d35e371299450a534d5a7981257aa6ed
#
_entry.id   d35e371299450a534d5a7981257aa6ed
#
_cell.length_a   1.000
_cell.length_b   1.000
_cell.length_c   1.000
_cell.angle_alpha   90.00
_cell.angle_beta   90.00
_cell.angle_gamma   90.00
#
_symmetry.space_group_name_H-M   'P 1'
#
loop_
_entity.id
_entity.type
_entity.pdbx_description
1 polymer ?
#
loop_
_entity_poly.entity_id
_entity_poly.type
_entity_poly.pdbx_seq_one_letter_code
_entity_poly.pdbx_strand_id
1 'polypeptide(L)'
;LEAVGAEMPTTVEELKDVLLKFANEDPNGNGVKDELAMFGFDGGYRAEIVQYIINAFVYCNKDNVFNATEGKVWNPYVTDEYRQALIYMNDLYAEGLISPMYYPVSEDAELKALMSPADGVSMVGIAGAHPSLHFISDFYRKYFTFALFFLSI
;
A
#
# COMPACT_ATOMS: atom_id res chain seq x y z
N LEU A 1 -11.86 0.28 5.72
CA LEU A 1 -12.84 0.37 4.64
C LEU A 1 -14.22 0.78 5.17
N GLU A 2 -14.71 0.10 6.20
CA GLU A 2 -16.02 0.38 6.80
C GLU A 2 -16.16 1.84 7.26
N ALA A 3 -15.11 2.41 7.86
CA ALA A 3 -15.10 3.80 8.35
C ALA A 3 -15.32 4.85 7.24
N VAL A 4 -14.95 4.56 5.99
CA VAL A 4 -15.14 5.42 4.83
C VAL A 4 -16.26 4.92 3.90
N GLY A 5 -17.04 3.95 4.34
CA GLY A 5 -18.13 3.37 3.56
C GLY A 5 -17.68 2.79 2.21
N ALA A 6 -16.49 2.22 2.17
CA ALA A 6 -15.92 1.63 0.97
C ALA A 6 -15.92 0.10 1.03
N GLU A 7 -16.14 -0.51 -0.13
CA GLU A 7 -15.95 -1.95 -0.32
C GLU A 7 -14.46 -2.26 -0.63
N MET A 8 -14.13 -3.55 -0.65
CA MET A 8 -12.80 -4.01 -1.02
C MET A 8 -12.55 -3.71 -2.50
N PRO A 9 -11.52 -2.91 -2.83
CA PRO A 9 -11.21 -2.62 -4.22
C PRO A 9 -10.72 -3.87 -4.96
N THR A 10 -11.15 -4.02 -6.19
CA THR A 10 -10.78 -5.11 -7.10
C THR A 10 -10.00 -4.63 -8.32
N THR A 11 -10.03 -3.33 -8.59
CA THR A 11 -9.27 -2.67 -9.66
C THR A 11 -8.36 -1.58 -9.10
N VAL A 12 -7.43 -1.12 -9.91
CA VAL A 12 -6.53 -0.02 -9.52
C VAL A 12 -7.27 1.32 -9.43
N GLU A 13 -8.32 1.51 -10.21
CA GLU A 13 -9.19 2.68 -10.14
C GLU A 13 -9.97 2.69 -8.82
N GLU A 14 -10.60 1.57 -8.46
CA GLU A 14 -11.30 1.44 -7.18
C GLU A 14 -10.35 1.61 -6.00
N LEU A 15 -9.09 1.13 -6.10
CA LEU A 15 -8.06 1.37 -5.10
C LEU A 15 -7.79 2.87 -4.94
N LYS A 16 -7.65 3.61 -6.05
CA LYS A 16 -7.45 5.06 -6.00
C LYS A 16 -8.62 5.77 -5.32
N ASP A 17 -9.86 5.38 -5.64
CA ASP A 17 -11.06 5.95 -5.00
C ASP A 17 -11.08 5.73 -3.48
N VAL A 18 -10.68 4.56 -3.03
CA VAL A 18 -10.53 4.23 -1.60
C VAL A 18 -9.45 5.10 -0.95
N LEU A 19 -8.30 5.24 -1.61
CA LEU A 19 -7.20 6.08 -1.11
C LEU A 19 -7.60 7.55 -1.00
N LEU A 20 -8.37 8.06 -1.98
CA LEU A 20 -8.91 9.42 -1.93
C LEU A 20 -9.85 9.63 -0.74
N LYS A 21 -10.67 8.64 -0.40
CA LYS A 21 -11.51 8.69 0.79
C LYS A 21 -10.66 8.72 2.07
N PHE A 22 -9.66 7.86 2.19
CA PHE A 22 -8.76 7.89 3.35
C PHE A 22 -8.03 9.22 3.50
N ALA A 23 -7.60 9.84 2.40
CA ALA A 23 -6.90 11.12 2.45
C ALA A 23 -7.80 12.34 2.75
N ASN A 24 -9.10 12.27 2.41
CA ASN A 24 -9.99 13.44 2.46
C ASN A 24 -11.08 13.37 3.52
N GLU A 25 -11.37 12.19 4.03
CA GLU A 25 -12.30 11.97 5.13
C GLU A 25 -11.50 11.82 6.43
N ASP A 26 -12.13 11.77 7.56
CA ASP A 26 -11.52 11.52 8.87
C ASP A 26 -11.92 10.12 9.36
N PRO A 27 -11.35 9.04 8.78
CA PRO A 27 -11.76 7.68 9.08
C PRO A 27 -11.44 7.22 10.51
N ASN A 28 -10.51 7.87 11.17
CA ASN A 28 -10.15 7.59 12.55
C ASN A 28 -10.97 8.40 13.57
N GLY A 29 -11.71 9.44 13.12
CA GLY A 29 -12.64 10.23 13.92
C GLY A 29 -11.97 11.18 14.92
N ASN A 30 -10.69 11.55 14.68
CA ASN A 30 -9.96 12.45 15.57
C ASN A 30 -10.26 13.95 15.32
N GLY A 31 -11.00 14.28 14.26
CA GLY A 31 -11.37 15.63 13.87
C GLY A 31 -10.32 16.35 13.05
N VAL A 32 -9.25 15.67 12.64
CA VAL A 32 -8.16 16.19 11.83
C VAL A 32 -8.00 15.32 10.58
N LYS A 33 -7.73 15.93 9.43
CA LYS A 33 -7.44 15.20 8.18
C LYS A 33 -5.92 15.03 8.06
N ASP A 34 -5.38 14.08 8.78
CA ASP A 34 -3.95 13.80 8.86
C ASP A 34 -3.59 12.36 8.48
N GLU A 35 -4.56 11.64 7.89
CA GLU A 35 -4.35 10.27 7.49
C GLU A 35 -3.40 10.13 6.32
N LEU A 36 -2.54 9.13 6.43
CA LEU A 36 -1.70 8.62 5.36
C LEU A 36 -2.51 7.57 4.58
N ALA A 37 -2.99 7.92 3.40
CA ALA A 37 -3.87 7.05 2.64
C ALA A 37 -3.21 5.69 2.36
N MET A 38 -1.95 5.70 1.90
CA MET A 38 -1.13 4.50 1.71
C MET A 38 0.28 4.74 2.23
N PHE A 39 0.75 3.81 3.04
CA PHE A 39 2.08 3.84 3.64
C PHE A 39 2.81 2.50 3.52
N GLY A 40 4.12 2.57 3.45
CA GLY A 40 5.03 1.44 3.47
C GLY A 40 6.45 1.96 3.52
N PHE A 41 7.43 1.07 3.39
CA PHE A 41 8.84 1.47 3.28
C PHE A 41 9.62 0.47 2.43
N ASP A 42 10.74 0.92 1.88
CA ASP A 42 11.62 0.09 1.07
C ASP A 42 12.64 -0.61 1.98
N GLY A 43 12.31 -1.78 2.39
CA GLY A 43 13.16 -2.62 3.23
C GLY A 43 12.37 -3.37 4.28
N GLY A 44 12.89 -4.56 4.63
CA GLY A 44 12.24 -5.39 5.61
C GLY A 44 11.02 -6.17 5.10
N TYR A 45 10.35 -6.82 5.99
CA TYR A 45 9.36 -7.84 5.72
C TYR A 45 8.11 -7.31 4.98
N ARG A 46 8.18 -7.25 3.62
CA ARG A 46 7.02 -7.05 2.73
C ARG A 46 6.22 -5.76 2.97
N ALA A 47 6.88 -4.71 3.43
CA ALA A 47 6.27 -3.39 3.58
C ALA A 47 6.28 -2.58 2.27
N GLU A 48 6.80 -3.14 1.19
CA GLU A 48 6.98 -2.50 -0.11
C GLU A 48 5.66 -2.45 -0.89
N ILE A 49 4.87 -1.42 -0.66
CA ILE A 49 3.59 -1.20 -1.36
C ILE A 49 3.76 -1.07 -2.89
N VAL A 50 4.90 -0.55 -3.32
CA VAL A 50 5.26 -0.39 -4.74
C VAL A 50 5.17 -1.72 -5.49
N GLN A 51 5.67 -2.80 -4.90
CA GLN A 51 5.64 -4.12 -5.51
C GLN A 51 4.20 -4.64 -5.72
N TYR A 52 3.30 -4.35 -4.78
CA TYR A 52 1.89 -4.74 -4.91
C TYR A 52 1.21 -3.99 -6.05
N ILE A 53 1.47 -2.68 -6.18
CA ILE A 53 0.91 -1.86 -7.26
C ILE A 53 1.43 -2.33 -8.62
N ILE A 54 2.74 -2.52 -8.76
CA ILE A 54 3.33 -2.99 -10.02
C ILE A 54 2.75 -4.34 -10.44
N ASN A 55 2.56 -5.25 -9.50
CA ASN A 55 2.02 -6.58 -9.79
C ASN A 55 0.54 -6.59 -10.22
N ALA A 56 -0.18 -5.49 -10.04
CA ALA A 56 -1.50 -5.33 -10.63
C ALA A 56 -1.43 -5.14 -12.16
N PHE A 57 -0.34 -4.63 -12.69
CA PHE A 57 -0.13 -4.37 -14.11
C PHE A 57 0.69 -5.47 -14.80
N VAL A 58 1.80 -5.86 -14.19
CA VAL A 58 2.71 -6.87 -14.71
C VAL A 58 3.39 -7.59 -13.57
N TYR A 59 3.46 -8.92 -13.66
CA TYR A 59 4.20 -9.68 -12.67
C TYR A 59 5.69 -9.30 -12.69
N CYS A 60 6.15 -8.78 -11.57
CA CYS A 60 7.51 -8.34 -11.37
C CYS A 60 7.96 -8.75 -9.97
N ASN A 61 9.17 -9.26 -9.88
CA ASN A 61 9.79 -9.63 -8.61
C ASN A 61 11.16 -8.94 -8.53
N LYS A 62 11.40 -8.17 -7.47
CA LYS A 62 12.67 -7.45 -7.28
C LYS A 62 13.91 -8.35 -7.23
N ASP A 63 13.74 -9.60 -6.84
CA ASP A 63 14.84 -10.56 -6.74
C ASP A 63 15.18 -11.23 -8.09
N ASN A 64 14.30 -11.11 -9.08
CA ASN A 64 14.45 -11.71 -10.39
C ASN A 64 14.13 -10.69 -11.49
N VAL A 65 15.14 -10.30 -12.26
CA VAL A 65 15.01 -9.35 -13.37
C VAL A 65 14.23 -9.95 -14.55
N PHE A 66 14.17 -11.27 -14.66
CA PHE A 66 13.56 -11.96 -15.78
C PHE A 66 12.44 -12.89 -15.32
N ASN A 67 11.36 -12.88 -16.09
CA ASN A 67 10.28 -13.86 -16.02
C ASN A 67 10.43 -14.91 -17.12
N ALA A 68 9.83 -16.08 -16.92
CA ALA A 68 9.73 -17.12 -17.93
C ALA A 68 8.26 -17.53 -18.09
N THR A 69 7.74 -17.42 -19.30
CA THR A 69 6.37 -17.82 -19.64
C THR A 69 6.40 -18.56 -20.97
N GLU A 70 5.78 -19.74 -21.02
CA GLU A 70 5.70 -20.58 -22.22
C GLU A 70 7.06 -20.87 -22.86
N GLY A 71 8.10 -21.07 -22.03
CA GLY A 71 9.46 -21.35 -22.49
C GLY A 71 10.23 -20.15 -23.03
N LYS A 72 9.68 -18.94 -22.94
CA LYS A 72 10.36 -17.70 -23.31
C LYS A 72 10.76 -16.93 -22.07
N VAL A 73 11.98 -16.42 -22.06
CA VAL A 73 12.48 -15.50 -21.03
C VAL A 73 12.23 -14.05 -21.49
N TRP A 74 11.70 -13.24 -20.60
CA TRP A 74 11.41 -11.83 -20.87
C TRP A 74 11.65 -10.97 -19.64
N ASN A 75 11.84 -9.67 -19.87
CA ASN A 75 12.10 -8.71 -18.80
C ASN A 75 10.84 -7.83 -18.59
N PRO A 76 10.17 -7.88 -17.41
CA PRO A 76 9.00 -7.07 -17.14
C PRO A 76 9.30 -5.57 -17.13
N TYR A 77 10.49 -5.16 -16.74
CA TYR A 77 10.87 -3.73 -16.59
C TYR A 77 10.92 -2.94 -17.89
N VAL A 78 10.86 -3.61 -19.05
CA VAL A 78 10.89 -2.96 -20.38
C VAL A 78 9.55 -3.06 -21.10
N THR A 79 8.49 -3.48 -20.42
CA THR A 79 7.15 -3.63 -20.98
C THR A 79 6.31 -2.35 -20.85
N ASP A 80 5.30 -2.21 -21.69
CA ASP A 80 4.36 -1.11 -21.60
C ASP A 80 3.51 -1.17 -20.31
N GLU A 81 3.19 -2.37 -19.85
CA GLU A 81 2.46 -2.59 -18.60
C GLU A 81 3.26 -2.08 -17.38
N TYR A 82 4.58 -2.32 -17.36
CA TYR A 82 5.43 -1.76 -16.30
C TYR A 82 5.46 -0.22 -16.37
N ARG A 83 5.53 0.34 -17.57
CA ARG A 83 5.44 1.78 -17.77
C ARG A 83 4.10 2.35 -17.27
N GLN A 84 2.98 1.67 -17.53
CA GLN A 84 1.67 2.08 -17.00
C GLN A 84 1.63 2.04 -15.47
N ALA A 85 2.21 1.01 -14.86
CA ALA A 85 2.33 0.93 -13.41
C ALA A 85 3.08 2.13 -12.83
N LEU A 86 4.20 2.54 -13.47
CA LEU A 86 4.97 3.71 -13.01
C LEU A 86 4.20 5.02 -13.19
N ILE A 87 3.42 5.19 -14.25
CA ILE A 87 2.56 6.35 -14.46
C ILE A 87 1.51 6.40 -13.35
N TYR A 88 0.81 5.31 -13.11
CA TYR A 88 -0.19 5.21 -12.06
C TYR A 88 0.39 5.53 -10.66
N MET A 89 1.55 4.98 -10.33
CA MET A 89 2.24 5.29 -9.08
C MET A 89 2.64 6.76 -8.95
N ASN A 90 3.14 7.35 -10.06
CA ASN A 90 3.46 8.77 -10.08
C ASN A 90 2.23 9.65 -9.82
N ASP A 91 1.09 9.27 -10.37
CA ASP A 91 -0.18 9.98 -10.15
C ASP A 91 -0.62 9.87 -8.69
N LEU A 92 -0.57 8.67 -8.10
CA LEU A 92 -0.86 8.48 -6.67
C LEU A 92 0.08 9.32 -5.78
N TYR A 93 1.37 9.36 -6.10
CA TYR A 93 2.34 10.14 -5.36
C TYR A 93 2.10 11.65 -5.50
N ALA A 94 1.83 12.12 -6.72
CA ALA A 94 1.55 13.53 -6.99
C ALA A 94 0.28 14.04 -6.29
N GLU A 95 -0.71 13.16 -6.09
CA GLU A 95 -1.93 13.44 -5.35
C GLU A 95 -1.79 13.25 -3.83
N GLY A 96 -0.59 12.86 -3.33
CA GLY A 96 -0.32 12.64 -1.91
C GLY A 96 -0.92 11.35 -1.34
N LEU A 97 -1.38 10.44 -2.20
CA LEU A 97 -2.00 9.18 -1.80
C LEU A 97 -0.97 8.11 -1.40
N ILE A 98 0.25 8.20 -1.91
CA ILE A 98 1.41 7.48 -1.38
C ILE A 98 2.18 8.46 -0.50
N SER A 99 2.40 8.10 0.75
CA SER A 99 3.12 8.96 1.70
C SER A 99 4.53 9.28 1.21
N PRO A 100 4.95 10.56 1.20
CA PRO A 100 6.33 10.93 0.89
C PRO A 100 7.34 10.36 1.88
N MET A 101 6.90 9.92 3.05
CA MET A 101 7.73 9.23 4.05
C MET A 101 8.12 7.80 3.62
N TYR A 102 7.55 7.28 2.54
CA TYR A 102 7.88 5.95 2.03
C TYR A 102 9.38 5.74 1.78
N TYR A 103 10.04 6.73 1.19
CA TYR A 103 11.46 6.63 0.85
C TYR A 103 12.42 6.89 2.03
N PRO A 104 12.20 7.88 2.92
CA PRO A 104 13.10 8.13 4.04
C PRO A 104 12.94 7.13 5.21
N VAL A 105 11.77 6.50 5.34
CA VAL A 105 11.55 5.49 6.39
C VAL A 105 12.23 4.19 5.99
N SER A 106 13.09 3.69 6.85
CA SER A 106 13.87 2.47 6.60
C SER A 106 13.76 1.43 7.71
N GLU A 107 12.99 1.71 8.76
CA GLU A 107 12.92 0.85 9.94
C GLU A 107 11.47 0.49 10.33
N ASP A 108 11.28 -0.76 10.72
CA ASP A 108 10.01 -1.30 11.23
C ASP A 108 9.43 -0.48 12.40
N ALA A 109 10.29 0.15 13.21
CA ALA A 109 9.88 0.93 14.37
C ALA A 109 9.06 2.17 13.99
N GLU A 110 9.40 2.83 12.88
CA GLU A 110 8.70 4.01 12.38
C GLU A 110 7.31 3.63 11.83
N LEU A 111 7.26 2.54 11.05
CA LEU A 111 5.98 2.00 10.59
C LEU A 111 5.07 1.63 11.77
N LYS A 112 5.62 0.96 12.78
CA LYS A 112 4.86 0.61 13.99
C LYS A 112 4.33 1.83 14.73
N ALA A 113 5.12 2.89 14.84
CA ALA A 113 4.71 4.12 15.51
C ALA A 113 3.54 4.80 14.79
N LEU A 114 3.51 4.77 13.47
CA LEU A 114 2.43 5.33 12.66
C LEU A 114 1.16 4.48 12.68
N MET A 115 1.31 3.14 12.65
CA MET A 115 0.19 2.21 12.67
C MET A 115 -0.40 1.99 14.05
N SER A 116 0.39 2.22 15.11
CA SER A 116 0.04 1.96 16.50
C SER A 116 0.53 3.09 17.40
N PRO A 117 0.04 4.32 17.19
CA PRO A 117 0.44 5.44 18.02
C PRO A 117 -0.04 5.26 19.47
N ALA A 118 0.57 6.01 20.40
CA ALA A 118 0.33 5.88 21.84
C ALA A 118 -1.13 6.16 22.26
N ASP A 119 -1.85 6.96 21.50
CA ASP A 119 -3.27 7.28 21.69
C ASP A 119 -4.22 6.20 21.15
N GLY A 120 -3.67 5.21 20.44
CA GLY A 120 -4.44 4.10 19.88
C GLY A 120 -5.19 4.43 18.58
N VAL A 121 -4.97 5.60 17.99
CA VAL A 121 -5.69 6.08 16.79
C VAL A 121 -4.75 5.99 15.59
N SER A 122 -4.90 4.96 14.75
CA SER A 122 -4.06 4.81 13.55
C SER A 122 -4.33 5.91 12.53
N MET A 123 -3.27 6.46 11.97
CA MET A 123 -3.33 7.43 10.88
C MET A 123 -3.14 6.78 9.50
N VAL A 124 -2.98 5.47 9.42
CA VAL A 124 -2.66 4.76 8.17
C VAL A 124 -3.89 4.04 7.63
N GLY A 125 -4.30 4.37 6.41
CA GLY A 125 -5.41 3.74 5.71
C GLY A 125 -5.05 2.35 5.18
N ILE A 126 -4.01 2.28 4.35
CA ILE A 126 -3.49 1.02 3.78
C ILE A 126 -1.98 0.96 4.02
N ALA A 127 -1.48 -0.18 4.47
CA ALA A 127 -0.07 -0.42 4.63
C ALA A 127 0.34 -1.80 4.10
N GLY A 128 1.51 -1.86 3.46
CA GLY A 128 2.25 -3.11 3.29
C GLY A 128 2.89 -3.47 4.63
N ALA A 129 2.48 -4.60 5.23
CA ALA A 129 2.94 -4.95 6.56
C ALA A 129 2.92 -6.47 6.81
N HIS A 130 3.80 -6.93 7.68
CA HIS A 130 3.74 -8.30 8.18
C HIS A 130 2.93 -8.35 9.48
N PRO A 131 1.84 -9.12 9.54
CA PRO A 131 0.92 -9.09 10.68
C PRO A 131 1.55 -9.33 12.04
N SER A 132 2.52 -10.25 12.13
CA SER A 132 3.17 -10.60 13.40
C SER A 132 4.26 -9.63 13.82
N LEU A 133 4.81 -8.85 12.89
CA LEU A 133 5.91 -7.93 13.17
C LEU A 133 5.42 -6.49 13.41
N HIS A 134 4.38 -6.09 12.72
CA HIS A 134 3.91 -4.70 12.73
C HIS A 134 2.69 -4.46 13.63
N PHE A 135 1.95 -5.52 13.98
CA PHE A 135 0.79 -5.44 14.88
C PHE A 135 1.09 -6.12 16.20
N ILE A 136 1.42 -5.35 17.23
CA ILE A 136 1.90 -5.86 18.52
C ILE A 136 0.75 -6.24 19.45
N SER A 137 -0.47 -5.76 19.25
CA SER A 137 -1.58 -6.04 20.14
C SER A 137 -2.79 -6.68 19.45
N ASP A 138 -3.52 -7.50 20.20
CA ASP A 138 -4.80 -8.07 19.74
C ASP A 138 -5.84 -7.00 19.41
N PHE A 139 -5.70 -5.80 19.97
CA PHE A 139 -6.53 -4.64 19.69
C PHE A 139 -6.46 -4.28 18.22
N TYR A 140 -5.27 -4.16 17.65
CA TYR A 140 -5.08 -3.78 16.23
C TYR A 140 -5.48 -4.89 15.27
N ARG A 141 -5.31 -6.16 15.64
CA ARG A 141 -5.79 -7.28 14.81
C ARG A 141 -7.30 -7.25 14.60
N LYS A 142 -8.05 -6.67 15.54
CA LYS A 142 -9.50 -6.56 15.46
C LYS A 142 -9.97 -5.50 14.46
N TYR A 143 -9.17 -4.44 14.23
CA TYR A 143 -9.56 -3.28 13.42
C TYR A 143 -8.94 -3.26 12.03
N PHE A 144 -7.92 -4.08 11.76
CA PHE A 144 -7.30 -4.17 10.45
C PHE A 144 -7.81 -5.41 9.71
N THR A 145 -8.38 -5.18 8.54
CA THR A 145 -8.72 -6.26 7.62
C THR A 145 -7.46 -6.64 6.85
N PHE A 146 -6.99 -7.88 7.03
CA PHE A 146 -5.91 -8.42 6.22
C PHE A 146 -6.49 -8.88 4.90
N ALA A 147 -6.12 -8.20 3.83
CA ALA A 147 -6.54 -8.56 2.50
C ALA A 147 -5.33 -8.87 1.61
N LEU A 148 -5.37 -9.99 0.93
CA LEU A 148 -4.58 -10.23 -0.26
C LEU A 148 -5.34 -9.57 -1.42
N PHE A 149 -4.83 -8.42 -1.87
CA PHE A 149 -5.40 -7.77 -3.03
C PHE A 149 -4.94 -8.48 -4.30
N PHE A 150 -5.90 -8.98 -5.06
CA PHE A 150 -5.71 -9.30 -6.46
C PHE A 150 -6.41 -8.18 -7.24
N LEU A 151 -5.66 -7.12 -7.51
CA LEU A 151 -6.15 -6.03 -8.35
C LEU A 151 -6.02 -6.44 -9.82
N SER A 152 -7.04 -6.09 -10.61
CA SER A 152 -7.01 -6.14 -12.07
C SER A 152 -6.94 -4.72 -12.64
N ILE A 153 -6.41 -4.61 -13.84
CA ILE A 153 -6.47 -3.42 -14.70
C ILE A 153 -7.68 -3.51 -15.61
#